data_904c9a5a6bf1a8630903a77a977f887a
#
_entry.id   904c9a5a6bf1a8630903a77a977f887a
#
_cell.length_a   1.000
_cell.length_b   1.000
_cell.length_c   1.000
_cell.angle_alpha   90.00
_cell.angle_beta   90.00
_cell.angle_gamma   90.00
#
_symmetry.space_group_name_H-M   'P 1'
#
loop_
_entity.id
_entity.type
_entity.pdbx_description
1 polymer ?
#
loop_
_entity_poly.entity_id
_entity_poly.type
_entity_poly.pdbx_seq_one_letter_code
_entity_poly.pdbx_strand_id
1 'polypeptide(L)'
;MDNIKLLPIDNSNVENCHALNEDNVPNVGTTTFEEFKALVENSDFHRCIIHENKVIGFIICFQDSSKTKSFMYNLKHKNFNEFRNRLKNFMYIERVAVDTEFRKVGIASLMYEKLLEFCLELNIENLTAEINILPSRNEVSFHFHEKFDFVEIDTKKYSDDYEVSLQKRIL
;
A
#
# COMPACT_ATOMS: atom_id res chain seq x y z
N MET A 1 -11.07 -13.98 15.70
CA MET A 1 -11.17 -14.57 14.33
C MET A 1 -10.22 -15.75 14.28
N ASP A 2 -10.75 -16.94 14.40
CA ASP A 2 -9.95 -18.15 14.27
C ASP A 2 -9.70 -18.40 12.77
N ASN A 3 -8.54 -18.98 12.42
CA ASN A 3 -8.13 -19.31 11.04
C ASN A 3 -7.75 -18.16 10.07
N ILE A 4 -7.19 -17.07 10.56
CA ILE A 4 -6.55 -16.07 9.69
C ILE A 4 -5.12 -16.54 9.35
N LYS A 5 -4.78 -16.51 8.06
CA LYS A 5 -3.42 -16.79 7.55
C LYS A 5 -2.87 -15.57 6.84
N LEU A 6 -1.69 -15.11 7.27
CA LEU A 6 -0.92 -14.08 6.56
C LEU A 6 0.13 -14.77 5.69
N LEU A 7 0.02 -14.63 4.37
CA LEU A 7 0.85 -15.33 3.39
C LEU A 7 1.46 -14.35 2.39
N PRO A 8 2.58 -14.69 1.73
CA PRO A 8 3.00 -13.98 0.53
C PRO A 8 1.92 -14.03 -0.55
N ILE A 9 1.87 -13.03 -1.42
CA ILE A 9 1.04 -13.09 -2.62
C ILE A 9 1.79 -13.94 -3.66
N ASP A 10 1.17 -14.99 -4.14
CA ASP A 10 1.73 -15.91 -5.13
C ASP A 10 0.70 -16.30 -6.21
N ASN A 11 1.06 -17.21 -7.11
CA ASN A 11 0.18 -17.62 -8.20
C ASN A 11 -1.14 -18.25 -7.71
N SER A 12 -1.23 -18.72 -6.47
CA SER A 12 -2.46 -19.33 -5.92
C SER A 12 -3.48 -18.32 -5.42
N ASN A 13 -3.06 -17.07 -5.16
CA ASN A 13 -3.89 -16.06 -4.51
C ASN A 13 -3.87 -14.67 -5.19
N VAL A 14 -2.96 -14.42 -6.14
CA VAL A 14 -2.79 -13.12 -6.82
C VAL A 14 -4.05 -12.67 -7.56
N GLU A 15 -4.79 -13.58 -8.17
CA GLU A 15 -6.06 -13.26 -8.86
C GLU A 15 -7.12 -12.76 -7.88
N ASN A 16 -7.24 -13.41 -6.71
CA ASN A 16 -8.15 -12.98 -5.66
C ASN A 16 -7.73 -11.64 -5.02
N CYS A 17 -6.42 -11.38 -4.92
CA CYS A 17 -5.90 -10.08 -4.49
C CYS A 17 -6.24 -8.99 -5.50
N HIS A 18 -6.11 -9.26 -6.80
CA HIS A 18 -6.51 -8.33 -7.87
C HIS A 18 -8.02 -8.06 -7.84
N ALA A 19 -8.85 -9.08 -7.70
CA ALA A 19 -10.31 -8.89 -7.56
C ALA A 19 -10.63 -7.99 -6.36
N LEU A 20 -9.99 -8.22 -5.21
CA LEU A 20 -10.15 -7.37 -4.02
C LEU A 20 -9.65 -5.93 -4.28
N ASN A 21 -8.60 -5.73 -5.11
CA ASN A 21 -8.18 -4.39 -5.53
C ASN A 21 -9.31 -3.67 -6.25
N GLU A 22 -9.88 -4.29 -7.27
CA GLU A 22 -10.92 -3.69 -8.09
C GLU A 22 -12.20 -3.39 -7.29
N ASP A 23 -12.55 -4.23 -6.31
CA ASP A 23 -13.64 -3.98 -5.36
C ASP A 23 -13.40 -2.77 -4.44
N ASN A 24 -12.16 -2.31 -4.31
CA ASN A 24 -11.78 -1.16 -3.48
C ASN A 24 -11.54 0.14 -4.28
N VAL A 25 -11.72 0.14 -5.60
CA VAL A 25 -11.69 1.36 -6.42
C VAL A 25 -12.87 2.29 -6.01
N PRO A 26 -12.66 3.61 -5.86
CA PRO A 26 -11.50 4.42 -6.22
C PRO A 26 -10.48 4.65 -5.08
N ASN A 27 -10.61 4.01 -3.92
CA ASN A 27 -9.68 4.20 -2.80
C ASN A 27 -8.27 3.68 -3.10
N VAL A 28 -8.17 2.69 -3.98
CA VAL A 28 -6.94 2.26 -4.65
C VAL A 28 -7.11 2.46 -6.15
N GLY A 29 -6.00 2.60 -6.88
CA GLY A 29 -6.05 2.72 -8.33
C GLY A 29 -6.50 1.43 -9.01
N THR A 30 -7.31 1.53 -10.06
CA THR A 30 -7.64 0.37 -10.92
C THR A 30 -6.40 -0.12 -11.67
N THR A 31 -6.29 -1.42 -11.94
CA THR A 31 -5.22 -2.04 -12.70
C THR A 31 -5.75 -3.19 -13.56
N THR A 32 -5.04 -3.50 -14.64
CA THR A 32 -5.21 -4.81 -15.27
C THR A 32 -4.60 -5.90 -14.39
N PHE A 33 -4.98 -7.14 -14.60
CA PHE A 33 -4.39 -8.28 -13.87
C PHE A 33 -2.87 -8.37 -14.09
N GLU A 34 -2.41 -8.15 -15.32
CA GLU A 34 -0.99 -8.18 -15.68
C GLU A 34 -0.20 -7.08 -14.95
N GLU A 35 -0.76 -5.87 -14.87
CA GLU A 35 -0.14 -4.77 -14.11
C GLU A 35 -0.09 -5.08 -12.61
N PHE A 36 -1.18 -5.60 -12.05
CA PHE A 36 -1.21 -6.01 -10.64
C PHE A 36 -0.18 -7.10 -10.33
N LYS A 37 -0.09 -8.11 -11.19
CA LYS A 37 0.90 -9.18 -11.10
C LYS A 37 2.32 -8.63 -11.18
N ALA A 38 2.58 -7.70 -12.10
CA ALA A 38 3.88 -7.03 -12.22
C ALA A 38 4.23 -6.22 -10.96
N LEU A 39 3.26 -5.56 -10.31
CA LEU A 39 3.47 -4.90 -9.01
C LEU A 39 3.93 -5.91 -7.96
N VAL A 40 3.25 -7.05 -7.82
CA VAL A 40 3.62 -8.10 -6.86
C VAL A 40 5.03 -8.63 -7.13
N GLU A 41 5.35 -8.99 -8.38
CA GLU A 41 6.63 -9.58 -8.79
C GLU A 41 7.83 -8.63 -8.60
N ASN A 42 7.61 -7.32 -8.67
CA ASN A 42 8.66 -6.31 -8.51
C ASN A 42 8.72 -5.69 -7.12
N SER A 43 7.74 -5.95 -6.26
CA SER A 43 7.70 -5.42 -4.90
C SER A 43 8.75 -6.06 -3.99
N ASP A 44 9.09 -5.36 -2.92
CA ASP A 44 10.03 -5.82 -1.90
C ASP A 44 9.30 -6.46 -0.71
N PHE A 45 8.06 -6.05 -0.48
CA PHE A 45 7.18 -6.65 0.52
C PHE A 45 5.76 -6.76 -0.03
N HIS A 46 5.20 -7.94 0.01
CA HIS A 46 3.78 -8.18 -0.31
C HIS A 46 3.22 -9.29 0.58
N ARG A 47 2.02 -9.10 1.07
CA ARG A 47 1.28 -10.08 1.88
C ARG A 47 -0.20 -10.02 1.55
N CYS A 48 -0.86 -11.16 1.68
CA CYS A 48 -2.33 -11.23 1.74
C CYS A 48 -2.78 -11.94 3.01
N ILE A 49 -3.99 -11.62 3.42
CA ILE A 49 -4.66 -12.28 4.54
C ILE A 49 -5.78 -13.13 3.99
N ILE A 50 -5.76 -14.41 4.36
CA ILE A 50 -6.77 -15.38 3.95
C ILE A 50 -7.56 -15.81 5.19
N HIS A 51 -8.87 -15.77 5.09
CA HIS A 51 -9.83 -16.29 6.06
C HIS A 51 -10.81 -17.21 5.32
N GLU A 52 -10.98 -18.44 5.77
CA GLU A 52 -11.90 -19.43 5.16
C GLU A 52 -11.75 -19.56 3.63
N ASN A 53 -10.51 -19.60 3.14
CA ASN A 53 -10.13 -19.64 1.72
C ASN A 53 -10.45 -18.37 0.89
N LYS A 54 -10.91 -17.28 1.52
CA LYS A 54 -11.14 -15.98 0.89
C LYS A 54 -10.00 -15.04 1.22
N VAL A 55 -9.46 -14.31 0.22
CA VAL A 55 -8.57 -13.17 0.46
C VAL A 55 -9.40 -12.02 1.03
N ILE A 56 -9.07 -11.57 2.24
CA ILE A 56 -9.78 -10.50 2.95
C ILE A 56 -8.96 -9.22 3.12
N GLY A 57 -7.71 -9.23 2.72
CA GLY A 57 -6.84 -8.07 2.71
C GLY A 57 -5.53 -8.37 2.02
N PHE A 58 -4.89 -7.34 1.48
CA PHE A 58 -3.53 -7.43 0.94
C PHE A 58 -2.80 -6.09 1.08
N ILE A 59 -1.46 -6.16 1.00
CA ILE A 59 -0.55 -5.01 0.98
C ILE A 59 0.61 -5.28 0.01
N ILE A 60 1.03 -4.24 -0.73
CA ILE A 60 2.17 -4.28 -1.66
C ILE A 60 3.03 -3.05 -1.40
N CYS A 61 4.33 -3.25 -1.16
CA CYS A 61 5.26 -2.18 -0.81
C CYS A 61 6.58 -2.28 -1.59
N PHE A 62 7.22 -1.13 -1.77
CA PHE A 62 8.45 -0.97 -2.52
C PHE A 62 9.50 -0.20 -1.72
N GLN A 63 10.69 -0.76 -1.58
CA GLN A 63 11.82 -0.06 -1.00
C GLN A 63 12.40 0.97 -1.98
N ASP A 64 12.90 2.11 -1.47
CA ASP A 64 13.67 3.06 -2.27
C ASP A 64 15.00 2.45 -2.74
N SER A 65 14.99 1.88 -3.94
CA SER A 65 16.12 1.21 -4.57
C SER A 65 16.25 1.61 -6.04
N SER A 66 17.39 1.29 -6.65
CA SER A 66 17.59 1.51 -8.10
C SER A 66 16.66 0.65 -8.94
N LYS A 67 16.39 -0.59 -8.50
CA LYS A 67 15.43 -1.49 -9.14
C LYS A 67 14.03 -0.88 -9.14
N THR A 68 13.56 -0.48 -7.98
CA THR A 68 12.23 0.14 -7.80
C THR A 68 12.11 1.43 -8.60
N LYS A 69 13.16 2.28 -8.59
CA LYS A 69 13.18 3.51 -9.39
C LYS A 69 12.94 3.24 -10.87
N SER A 70 13.63 2.26 -11.43
CA SER A 70 13.47 1.90 -12.86
C SER A 70 12.08 1.35 -13.16
N PHE A 71 11.55 0.50 -12.28
CA PHE A 71 10.22 -0.06 -12.41
C PHE A 71 9.14 1.04 -12.34
N MET A 72 9.18 1.90 -11.32
CA MET A 72 8.23 2.99 -11.13
C MET A 72 8.31 4.07 -12.23
N TYR A 73 9.51 4.29 -12.79
CA TYR A 73 9.67 5.16 -13.95
C TYR A 73 8.93 4.63 -15.17
N ASN A 74 9.04 3.32 -15.45
CA ASN A 74 8.34 2.68 -16.57
C ASN A 74 6.82 2.71 -16.38
N LEU A 75 6.33 2.61 -15.14
CA LEU A 75 4.91 2.77 -14.80
C LEU A 75 4.44 4.23 -14.82
N LYS A 76 5.36 5.20 -15.00
CA LYS A 76 5.07 6.64 -14.87
C LYS A 76 4.45 7.00 -13.49
N HIS A 77 4.88 6.29 -12.45
CA HIS A 77 4.31 6.41 -11.10
C HIS A 77 4.67 7.75 -10.47
N LYS A 78 3.67 8.63 -10.32
CA LYS A 78 3.88 10.02 -9.90
C LYS A 78 4.20 10.12 -8.40
N ASN A 79 3.43 9.46 -7.54
CA ASN A 79 3.54 9.60 -6.08
C ASN A 79 4.87 9.08 -5.55
N PHE A 80 5.37 7.95 -6.05
CA PHE A 80 6.68 7.42 -5.67
C PHE A 80 7.81 8.44 -5.93
N ASN A 81 7.77 9.14 -7.06
CA ASN A 81 8.77 10.17 -7.38
C ASN A 81 8.68 11.37 -6.43
N GLU A 82 7.48 11.74 -5.97
CA GLU A 82 7.32 12.82 -4.98
C GLU A 82 8.00 12.47 -3.65
N PHE A 83 7.91 11.21 -3.19
CA PHE A 83 8.64 10.77 -2.00
C PHE A 83 10.15 10.75 -2.22
N ARG A 84 10.64 10.25 -3.36
CA ARG A 84 12.08 10.24 -3.67
C ARG A 84 12.71 11.64 -3.74
N ASN A 85 11.95 12.64 -4.12
CA ASN A 85 12.42 14.02 -4.15
C ASN A 85 12.59 14.64 -2.75
N ARG A 86 11.96 14.02 -1.72
CA ARG A 86 11.88 14.55 -0.35
C ARG A 86 12.63 13.70 0.68
N LEU A 87 12.70 12.38 0.45
CA LEU A 87 13.18 11.41 1.42
C LEU A 87 14.20 10.47 0.78
N LYS A 88 14.99 9.84 1.65
CA LYS A 88 15.87 8.71 1.34
C LYS A 88 15.54 7.57 2.29
N ASN A 89 15.98 6.36 1.93
CA ASN A 89 15.82 5.17 2.77
C ASN A 89 14.39 5.01 3.30
N PHE A 90 13.46 4.85 2.38
CA PHE A 90 12.05 4.66 2.71
C PHE A 90 11.46 3.38 2.10
N MET A 91 10.43 2.88 2.75
CA MET A 91 9.50 1.88 2.21
C MET A 91 8.20 2.59 1.82
N TYR A 92 7.78 2.42 0.59
CA TYR A 92 6.57 3.01 0.03
C TYR A 92 5.45 1.97 -0.01
N ILE A 93 4.34 2.27 0.64
CA ILE A 93 3.11 1.48 0.57
C ILE A 93 2.39 1.91 -0.71
N GLU A 94 2.48 1.07 -1.73
CA GLU A 94 1.86 1.34 -3.03
C GLU A 94 0.38 1.01 -3.00
N ARG A 95 0.01 -0.14 -2.37
CA ARG A 95 -1.37 -0.57 -2.24
C ARG A 95 -1.62 -1.25 -0.90
N VAL A 96 -2.77 -0.96 -0.33
CA VAL A 96 -3.36 -1.71 0.75
C VAL A 96 -4.87 -1.72 0.59
N ALA A 97 -5.48 -2.89 0.64
CA ALA A 97 -6.92 -3.05 0.59
C ALA A 97 -7.40 -4.07 1.62
N VAL A 98 -8.59 -3.83 2.15
CA VAL A 98 -9.29 -4.74 3.05
C VAL A 98 -10.73 -4.87 2.59
N ASP A 99 -11.20 -6.09 2.52
CA ASP A 99 -12.59 -6.41 2.22
C ASP A 99 -13.52 -5.65 3.18
N THR A 100 -14.58 -5.06 2.62
CA THR A 100 -15.50 -4.17 3.36
C THR A 100 -16.14 -4.85 4.57
N GLU A 101 -16.42 -6.16 4.47
CA GLU A 101 -16.99 -6.96 5.56
C GLU A 101 -16.00 -7.19 6.72
N PHE A 102 -14.70 -7.10 6.44
CA PHE A 102 -13.62 -7.33 7.39
C PHE A 102 -12.88 -6.06 7.84
N ARG A 103 -13.47 -4.88 7.57
CA ARG A 103 -12.94 -3.61 8.08
C ARG A 103 -13.19 -3.45 9.58
N LYS A 104 -12.34 -2.64 10.25
CA LYS A 104 -12.41 -2.32 11.69
C LYS A 104 -12.20 -3.49 12.65
N VAL A 105 -11.74 -4.65 12.16
CA VAL A 105 -11.44 -5.85 12.97
C VAL A 105 -9.94 -6.17 13.06
N GLY A 106 -9.07 -5.21 12.66
CA GLY A 106 -7.62 -5.33 12.83
C GLY A 106 -6.85 -5.86 11.62
N ILE A 107 -7.50 -6.17 10.48
CA ILE A 107 -6.83 -6.76 9.29
C ILE A 107 -5.72 -5.85 8.76
N ALA A 108 -6.00 -4.55 8.56
CA ALA A 108 -4.97 -3.61 8.13
C ALA A 108 -3.85 -3.48 9.16
N SER A 109 -4.17 -3.45 10.45
CA SER A 109 -3.18 -3.37 11.54
C SER A 109 -2.20 -4.53 11.49
N LEU A 110 -2.69 -5.75 11.32
CA LEU A 110 -1.84 -6.94 11.22
C LEU A 110 -0.85 -6.86 10.04
N MET A 111 -1.29 -6.37 8.88
CA MET A 111 -0.41 -6.17 7.72
C MET A 111 0.66 -5.10 7.98
N TYR A 112 0.28 -3.99 8.61
CA TYR A 112 1.20 -2.89 8.96
C TYR A 112 2.21 -3.30 10.03
N GLU A 113 1.82 -4.06 11.03
CA GLU A 113 2.73 -4.60 12.04
C GLU A 113 3.80 -5.50 11.39
N LYS A 114 3.41 -6.37 10.46
CA LYS A 114 4.37 -7.20 9.72
C LYS A 114 5.25 -6.42 8.75
N LEU A 115 4.73 -5.35 8.16
CA LEU A 115 5.52 -4.44 7.36
C LEU A 115 6.55 -3.69 8.22
N LEU A 116 6.17 -3.24 9.41
CA LEU A 116 7.08 -2.56 10.35
C LEU A 116 8.22 -3.49 10.80
N GLU A 117 7.92 -4.75 11.16
CA GLU A 117 8.94 -5.76 11.48
C GLU A 117 9.95 -5.89 10.32
N PHE A 118 9.46 -6.05 9.09
CA PHE A 118 10.29 -6.15 7.89
C PHE A 118 11.14 -4.90 7.63
N CYS A 119 10.57 -3.71 7.80
CA CYS A 119 11.31 -2.46 7.65
C CYS A 119 12.43 -2.31 8.66
N LEU A 120 12.20 -2.68 9.92
CA LEU A 120 13.21 -2.64 10.98
C LEU A 120 14.38 -3.61 10.69
N GLU A 121 14.11 -4.81 10.19
CA GLU A 121 15.14 -5.77 9.79
C GLU A 121 16.05 -5.22 8.67
N LEU A 122 15.50 -4.39 7.77
CA LEU A 122 16.23 -3.77 6.66
C LEU A 122 16.83 -2.40 7.01
N ASN A 123 16.69 -1.92 8.25
CA ASN A 123 17.09 -0.57 8.67
C ASN A 123 16.49 0.53 7.80
N ILE A 124 15.22 0.39 7.42
CA ILE A 124 14.45 1.44 6.74
C ILE A 124 14.15 2.55 7.76
N GLU A 125 14.36 3.79 7.35
CA GLU A 125 14.17 4.96 8.24
C GLU A 125 12.76 5.55 8.18
N ASN A 126 12.10 5.40 7.03
CA ASN A 126 10.81 6.03 6.81
C ASN A 126 9.83 5.05 6.14
N LEU A 127 8.62 4.98 6.64
CA LEU A 127 7.49 4.34 5.95
C LEU A 127 6.62 5.44 5.33
N THR A 128 6.22 5.28 4.06
CA THR A 128 5.49 6.31 3.32
C THR A 128 4.24 5.77 2.65
N ALA A 129 3.22 6.60 2.56
CA ALA A 129 1.97 6.32 1.85
C ALA A 129 1.37 7.62 1.32
N GLU A 130 0.64 7.58 0.22
CA GLU A 130 -0.26 8.68 -0.14
C GLU A 130 -1.71 8.32 0.21
N ILE A 131 -2.50 9.37 0.49
CA ILE A 131 -3.92 9.25 0.80
C ILE A 131 -4.69 10.25 -0.04
N ASN A 132 -5.74 9.79 -0.72
CA ASN A 132 -6.58 10.64 -1.56
C ASN A 132 -7.24 11.76 -0.76
N ILE A 133 -7.12 13.01 -1.26
CA ILE A 133 -7.86 14.20 -0.83
C ILE A 133 -8.99 14.47 -1.83
N LEU A 134 -8.70 14.40 -3.13
CA LEU A 134 -9.66 14.53 -4.22
C LEU A 134 -9.70 13.25 -5.06
N PRO A 135 -10.82 12.91 -5.67
CA PRO A 135 -12.11 13.61 -5.68
C PRO A 135 -12.89 13.51 -4.36
N SER A 136 -12.52 12.59 -3.48
CA SER A 136 -13.14 12.39 -2.17
C SER A 136 -12.07 12.06 -1.15
N ARG A 137 -12.06 12.81 -0.04
CA ARG A 137 -11.10 12.58 1.05
C ARG A 137 -11.34 11.22 1.70
N ASN A 138 -10.30 10.40 1.72
CA ASN A 138 -10.36 9.06 2.33
C ASN A 138 -10.15 9.15 3.85
N GLU A 139 -11.17 9.60 4.57
CA GLU A 139 -11.12 9.80 6.03
C GLU A 139 -10.77 8.52 6.79
N VAL A 140 -11.21 7.36 6.31
CA VAL A 140 -10.89 6.07 6.93
C VAL A 140 -9.39 5.81 6.89
N SER A 141 -8.76 6.08 5.76
CA SER A 141 -7.31 5.95 5.59
C SER A 141 -6.55 6.99 6.43
N PHE A 142 -7.00 8.25 6.46
CA PHE A 142 -6.39 9.28 7.31
C PHE A 142 -6.37 8.87 8.78
N HIS A 143 -7.51 8.50 9.35
CA HIS A 143 -7.61 8.07 10.75
C HIS A 143 -6.80 6.80 11.04
N PHE A 144 -6.72 5.87 10.07
CA PHE A 144 -5.92 4.67 10.23
C PHE A 144 -4.42 5.02 10.28
N HIS A 145 -3.93 5.85 9.36
CA HIS A 145 -2.52 6.23 9.29
C HIS A 145 -2.10 7.07 10.52
N GLU A 146 -2.97 7.97 10.99
CA GLU A 146 -2.74 8.73 12.22
C GLU A 146 -2.51 7.80 13.42
N LYS A 147 -3.28 6.73 13.58
CA LYS A 147 -3.07 5.72 14.63
C LYS A 147 -1.78 4.93 14.51
N PHE A 148 -1.19 4.91 13.33
CA PHE A 148 0.12 4.32 13.04
C PHE A 148 1.25 5.38 13.00
N ASP A 149 1.05 6.52 13.64
CA ASP A 149 2.05 7.60 13.78
C ASP A 149 2.52 8.20 12.44
N PHE A 150 1.70 8.10 11.39
CA PHE A 150 1.96 8.83 10.16
C PHE A 150 1.61 10.30 10.31
N VAL A 151 2.44 11.15 9.72
CA VAL A 151 2.24 12.59 9.64
C VAL A 151 2.26 13.05 8.19
N GLU A 152 1.40 14.00 7.85
CA GLU A 152 1.44 14.66 6.54
C GLU A 152 2.71 15.48 6.42
N ILE A 153 3.45 15.28 5.33
CA ILE A 153 4.66 16.05 5.02
C ILE A 153 4.45 17.05 3.89
N ASP A 154 3.46 16.81 3.04
CA ASP A 154 3.09 17.69 1.92
C ASP A 154 1.77 17.23 1.31
N THR A 155 1.18 18.05 0.44
CA THR A 155 0.10 17.65 -0.46
C THR A 155 0.52 17.81 -1.91
N LYS A 156 -0.06 17.02 -2.81
CA LYS A 156 0.21 17.12 -4.24
C LYS A 156 -1.06 17.10 -5.05
N LYS A 157 -1.33 18.20 -5.72
CA LYS A 157 -2.41 18.32 -6.69
C LYS A 157 -1.87 18.02 -8.10
N TYR A 158 -2.49 17.06 -8.79
CA TYR A 158 -2.14 16.66 -10.16
C TYR A 158 -3.12 17.19 -11.20
N SER A 159 -4.38 17.37 -10.81
CA SER A 159 -5.46 17.93 -11.62
C SER A 159 -6.54 18.52 -10.70
N ASP A 160 -7.62 19.05 -11.26
CA ASP A 160 -8.70 19.62 -10.45
C ASP A 160 -9.49 18.56 -9.68
N ASP A 161 -9.39 17.30 -10.07
CA ASP A 161 -10.07 16.16 -9.49
C ASP A 161 -9.14 15.12 -8.87
N TYR A 162 -7.81 15.38 -8.85
CA TYR A 162 -6.85 14.46 -8.23
C TYR A 162 -5.82 15.18 -7.37
N GLU A 163 -5.94 15.00 -6.08
CA GLU A 163 -5.01 15.50 -5.07
C GLU A 163 -4.78 14.44 -4.00
N VAL A 164 -3.54 14.33 -3.51
CA VAL A 164 -3.13 13.39 -2.47
C VAL A 164 -2.41 14.10 -1.33
N SER A 165 -2.55 13.57 -0.13
CA SER A 165 -1.70 13.84 1.02
C SER A 165 -0.52 12.88 0.99
N LEU A 166 0.70 13.40 1.08
CA LEU A 166 1.92 12.62 1.22
C LEU A 166 2.19 12.43 2.71
N GLN A 167 2.15 11.19 3.17
CA GLN A 167 2.27 10.81 4.57
C GLN A 167 3.57 10.07 4.82
N LYS A 168 4.20 10.28 5.98
CA LYS A 168 5.32 9.46 6.45
C LYS A 168 5.21 9.11 7.92
N ARG A 169 5.80 7.98 8.28
CA ARG A 169 6.15 7.58 9.64
C ARG A 169 7.66 7.39 9.73
N ILE A 170 8.30 7.93 10.76
CA ILE A 170 9.72 7.65 11.10
C ILE A 170 9.77 6.34 11.90
N LEU A 171 10.70 5.45 11.56
CA LEU A 171 10.89 4.14 12.19
C LEU A 171 12.06 4.14 13.17
#